data_a14077222822f2aac55e5cd36e44ed98
#
_entry.id   a14077222822f2aac55e5cd36e44ed98
#
_cell.length_a   1.000
_cell.length_b   1.000
_cell.length_c   1.000
_cell.angle_alpha   90.00
_cell.angle_beta   90.00
_cell.angle_gamma   90.00
#
_symmetry.space_group_name_H-M   'P 1'
#
loop_
_entity.id
_entity.type
_entity.pdbx_description
1 polymer ?
#
loop_
_entity_poly.entity_id
_entity_poly.type
_entity_poly.pdbx_seq_one_letter_code
_entity_poly.pdbx_strand_id
1 'polypeptide(L)'
;MDGNLIRHSVAFSARLRRDLAAFHVRPAEPGEVAAARDLAAQLIGEGIVTTDELDRVQHLTGRVSLFVTEEEGALCGILAFMLLSGEGLRAVYDGAFDACAPSARHLARPGEIIHAFYGWGVAATTKTSARRVVDGARAVMAGAVGSLPKFARPTTEAGHRLMRERLGFVDLPGSDSGLVWQAPLEAAVAA
;
A
#
# COMPACT_ATOMS: atom_id res chain seq x y z
N MET A 1 10.42 23.47 9.63
CA MET A 1 9.44 22.85 8.70
C MET A 1 8.65 21.84 9.49
N ASP A 2 7.57 22.28 10.12
CA ASP A 2 6.66 21.38 10.84
C ASP A 2 5.73 20.71 9.82
N GLY A 3 6.29 19.73 9.10
CA GLY A 3 5.50 18.86 8.25
C GLY A 3 4.45 18.19 9.12
N ASN A 4 3.21 18.24 8.67
CA ASN A 4 2.06 17.67 9.38
C ASN A 4 2.29 16.17 9.61
N LEU A 5 2.82 15.80 10.80
CA LEU A 5 3.18 14.42 11.14
C LEU A 5 1.92 13.56 11.20
N ILE A 6 1.84 12.55 10.36
CA ILE A 6 0.73 11.60 10.37
C ILE A 6 1.03 10.52 11.40
N ARG A 7 0.18 10.45 12.44
CA ARG A 7 0.25 9.38 13.43
C ARG A 7 -0.65 8.21 13.05
N HIS A 8 -0.15 6.99 13.15
CA HIS A 8 -0.93 5.76 13.00
C HIS A 8 -1.90 5.60 14.20
N SER A 9 -2.90 6.45 14.25
CA SER A 9 -3.92 6.47 15.32
C SER A 9 -5.15 5.65 14.95
N VAL A 10 -6.01 5.39 15.93
CA VAL A 10 -7.34 4.80 15.71
C VAL A 10 -8.15 5.64 14.71
N ALA A 11 -8.08 6.97 14.84
CA ALA A 11 -8.78 7.89 13.92
C ALA A 11 -8.24 7.79 12.49
N PHE A 12 -6.91 7.67 12.31
CA PHE A 12 -6.28 7.44 11.02
C PHE A 12 -6.77 6.11 10.39
N SER A 13 -6.73 5.02 11.15
CA SER A 13 -7.16 3.70 10.68
C SER A 13 -8.66 3.68 10.33
N ALA A 14 -9.51 4.35 11.12
CA ALA A 14 -10.93 4.47 10.83
C ALA A 14 -11.20 5.31 9.57
N ARG A 15 -10.46 6.42 9.37
CA ARG A 15 -10.53 7.22 8.15
C ARG A 15 -10.14 6.39 6.93
N LEU A 16 -9.00 5.70 6.99
CA LEU A 16 -8.50 4.86 5.91
C LEU A 16 -9.53 3.80 5.47
N ARG A 17 -10.11 3.09 6.44
CA ARG A 17 -11.15 2.08 6.17
C ARG A 17 -12.40 2.69 5.54
N ARG A 18 -12.84 3.83 6.02
CA ARG A 18 -14.01 4.55 5.47
C ARG A 18 -13.75 5.02 4.05
N ASP A 19 -12.57 5.59 3.78
CA ASP A 19 -12.21 6.10 2.45
C ASP A 19 -12.17 4.94 1.43
N LEU A 20 -11.67 3.77 1.82
CA LEU A 20 -11.67 2.56 1.00
C LEU A 20 -13.06 1.92 0.83
N ALA A 21 -13.89 1.95 1.88
CA ALA A 21 -15.25 1.41 1.82
C ALA A 21 -16.13 2.11 0.77
N ALA A 22 -15.87 3.38 0.47
CA ALA A 22 -16.54 4.11 -0.61
C ALA A 22 -16.32 3.48 -2.00
N PHE A 23 -15.30 2.65 -2.15
CA PHE A 23 -14.98 1.90 -3.37
C PHE A 23 -15.25 0.39 -3.23
N HIS A 24 -16.01 -0.04 -2.23
CA HIS A 24 -16.24 -1.45 -1.91
C HIS A 24 -14.96 -2.25 -1.64
N VAL A 25 -13.96 -1.59 -1.05
CA VAL A 25 -12.70 -2.18 -0.61
C VAL A 25 -12.69 -2.18 0.91
N ARG A 26 -12.53 -3.34 1.52
CA ARG A 26 -12.56 -3.54 2.97
C ARG A 26 -11.28 -4.22 3.48
N PRO A 27 -10.94 -4.09 4.76
CA PRO A 27 -9.84 -4.89 5.33
C PRO A 27 -10.09 -6.37 5.14
N ALA A 28 -9.05 -7.12 4.81
CA ALA A 28 -9.12 -8.58 4.78
C ALA A 28 -9.32 -9.12 6.21
N GLU A 29 -10.20 -10.10 6.36
CA GLU A 29 -10.37 -10.83 7.61
C GLU A 29 -9.22 -11.83 7.83
N PRO A 30 -8.97 -12.29 9.07
CA PRO A 30 -7.89 -13.26 9.34
C PRO A 30 -7.96 -14.50 8.45
N GLY A 31 -9.15 -15.06 8.24
CA GLY A 31 -9.35 -16.25 7.41
C GLY A 31 -9.19 -16.02 5.91
N GLU A 32 -9.09 -14.77 5.45
CA GLU A 32 -8.99 -14.42 4.03
C GLU A 32 -7.55 -14.16 3.56
N VAL A 33 -6.59 -14.05 4.48
CA VAL A 33 -5.19 -13.69 4.14
C VAL A 33 -4.59 -14.69 3.16
N ALA A 34 -4.80 -15.98 3.35
CA ALA A 34 -4.31 -17.01 2.44
C ALA A 34 -4.95 -16.89 1.05
N ALA A 35 -6.28 -16.77 0.98
CA ALA A 35 -7.00 -16.62 -0.29
C ALA A 35 -6.60 -15.33 -1.03
N ALA A 36 -6.42 -14.21 -0.32
CA ALA A 36 -5.95 -12.96 -0.90
C ALA A 36 -4.52 -13.08 -1.44
N ARG A 37 -3.63 -13.77 -0.72
CA ARG A 37 -2.27 -14.06 -1.17
C ARG A 37 -2.27 -14.94 -2.43
N ASP A 38 -3.09 -15.98 -2.46
CA ASP A 38 -3.18 -16.89 -3.61
C ASP A 38 -3.74 -16.17 -4.85
N LEU A 39 -4.73 -15.30 -4.67
CA LEU A 39 -5.20 -14.42 -5.74
C LEU A 39 -4.08 -13.52 -6.27
N ALA A 40 -3.27 -12.95 -5.38
CA ALA A 40 -2.11 -12.15 -5.78
C ALA A 40 -1.09 -12.98 -6.56
N ALA A 41 -0.79 -14.22 -6.13
CA ALA A 41 0.15 -15.11 -6.80
C ALA A 41 -0.30 -15.45 -8.23
N GLN A 42 -1.59 -15.71 -8.41
CA GLN A 42 -2.16 -16.02 -9.73
C GLN A 42 -2.05 -14.84 -10.70
N LEU A 43 -2.16 -13.61 -10.22
CA LEU A 43 -2.25 -12.41 -11.07
C LEU A 43 -0.92 -11.67 -11.23
N ILE A 44 -0.05 -11.73 -10.23
CA ILE A 44 1.24 -11.03 -10.21
C ILE A 44 2.39 -11.98 -10.57
N GLY A 45 2.25 -13.27 -10.24
CA GLY A 45 3.26 -14.29 -10.47
C GLY A 45 4.07 -14.66 -9.23
N GLU A 46 5.19 -15.34 -9.45
CA GLU A 46 6.09 -15.80 -8.38
C GLU A 46 6.85 -14.64 -7.72
N GLY A 47 7.38 -14.91 -6.52
CA GLY A 47 8.20 -13.94 -5.77
C GLY A 47 7.40 -12.96 -4.93
N ILE A 48 6.10 -13.21 -4.71
CA ILE A 48 5.32 -12.45 -3.74
C ILE A 48 5.54 -12.98 -2.32
N VAL A 49 5.17 -12.16 -1.36
CA VAL A 49 5.24 -12.47 0.07
C VAL A 49 4.53 -13.77 0.45
N THR A 50 5.01 -14.46 1.49
CA THR A 50 4.35 -15.65 2.06
C THR A 50 3.09 -15.25 2.83
N THR A 51 2.18 -16.22 3.03
CA THR A 51 0.96 -16.00 3.84
C THR A 51 1.30 -15.60 5.27
N ASP A 52 2.28 -16.28 5.88
CA ASP A 52 2.70 -16.02 7.27
C ASP A 52 3.26 -14.60 7.41
N GLU A 53 4.06 -14.15 6.44
CA GLU A 53 4.61 -12.81 6.45
C GLU A 53 3.53 -11.74 6.24
N LEU A 54 2.59 -12.00 5.34
CA LEU A 54 1.46 -11.11 5.10
C LEU A 54 0.58 -10.98 6.35
N ASP A 55 0.29 -12.09 7.03
CA ASP A 55 -0.47 -12.07 8.30
C ASP A 55 0.32 -11.37 9.42
N ARG A 56 1.63 -11.60 9.50
CA ARG A 56 2.52 -10.92 10.45
C ARG A 56 2.47 -9.40 10.26
N VAL A 57 2.58 -8.92 9.02
CA VAL A 57 2.50 -7.48 8.71
C VAL A 57 1.12 -6.94 9.06
N GLN A 58 0.05 -7.64 8.71
CA GLN A 58 -1.32 -7.26 9.08
C GLN A 58 -1.48 -7.13 10.60
N HIS A 59 -0.93 -8.06 11.37
CA HIS A 59 -0.96 -8.00 12.83
C HIS A 59 -0.19 -6.80 13.37
N LEU A 60 1.04 -6.60 12.92
CA LEU A 60 1.91 -5.49 13.36
C LEU A 60 1.33 -4.10 13.05
N THR A 61 0.62 -3.97 11.94
CA THR A 61 0.06 -2.69 11.47
C THR A 61 -1.39 -2.48 11.87
N GLY A 62 -1.94 -3.27 12.79
CA GLY A 62 -3.33 -3.12 13.24
C GLY A 62 -4.35 -3.37 12.12
N ARG A 63 -4.02 -4.28 11.20
CA ARG A 63 -4.86 -4.74 10.08
C ARG A 63 -5.25 -3.61 9.10
N VAL A 64 -4.27 -2.81 8.72
CA VAL A 64 -4.43 -1.75 7.70
C VAL A 64 -3.46 -1.89 6.54
N SER A 65 -2.93 -3.10 6.29
CA SER A 65 -1.97 -3.35 5.21
C SER A 65 -2.52 -4.21 4.07
N LEU A 66 -3.61 -4.97 4.28
CA LEU A 66 -4.25 -5.79 3.26
C LEU A 66 -5.75 -5.51 3.23
N PHE A 67 -6.23 -5.18 2.05
CA PHE A 67 -7.63 -4.91 1.76
C PHE A 67 -8.08 -5.76 0.57
N VAL A 68 -9.35 -6.08 0.54
CA VAL A 68 -9.96 -6.94 -0.48
C VAL A 68 -11.24 -6.31 -1.03
N THR A 69 -11.63 -6.73 -2.22
CA THR A 69 -12.95 -6.49 -2.78
C THR A 69 -13.54 -7.80 -3.26
N GLU A 70 -14.87 -7.89 -3.22
CA GLU A 70 -15.64 -9.07 -3.56
C GLU A 70 -16.66 -8.79 -4.64
N GLU A 71 -16.98 -9.82 -5.42
CA GLU A 71 -18.13 -9.89 -6.31
C GLU A 71 -18.80 -11.23 -6.11
N GLU A 72 -20.12 -11.24 -5.89
CA GLU A 72 -20.92 -12.45 -5.68
C GLU A 72 -20.38 -13.39 -4.58
N GLY A 73 -19.79 -12.82 -3.52
CA GLY A 73 -19.22 -13.58 -2.39
C GLY A 73 -17.83 -14.18 -2.63
N ALA A 74 -17.23 -13.92 -3.78
CA ALA A 74 -15.86 -14.36 -4.09
C ALA A 74 -14.87 -13.20 -4.04
N LEU A 75 -13.68 -13.41 -3.49
CA LEU A 75 -12.58 -12.44 -3.54
C LEU A 75 -12.15 -12.24 -5.00
N CYS A 76 -12.18 -11.01 -5.46
CA CYS A 76 -11.89 -10.65 -6.86
C CYS A 76 -10.85 -9.55 -7.02
N GLY A 77 -10.39 -8.95 -5.93
CA GLY A 77 -9.32 -7.96 -5.98
C GLY A 77 -8.67 -7.74 -4.63
N ILE A 78 -7.42 -7.31 -4.68
CA ILE A 78 -6.60 -6.98 -3.52
C ILE A 78 -5.97 -5.60 -3.68
N LEU A 79 -5.80 -4.92 -2.56
CA LEU A 79 -4.98 -3.73 -2.39
C LEU A 79 -4.12 -3.93 -1.14
N ALA A 80 -2.82 -4.02 -1.31
CA ALA A 80 -1.88 -4.17 -0.20
C ALA A 80 -0.88 -3.02 -0.18
N PHE A 81 -0.56 -2.51 1.02
CA PHE A 81 0.45 -1.49 1.23
C PHE A 81 1.00 -1.56 2.66
N MET A 82 2.15 -0.95 2.86
CA MET A 82 2.79 -0.80 4.16
C MET A 82 2.91 0.67 4.53
N LEU A 83 2.67 0.97 5.80
CA LEU A 83 2.96 2.26 6.42
C LEU A 83 4.34 2.15 7.05
N LEU A 84 5.28 2.97 6.60
CA LEU A 84 6.68 2.86 7.01
C LEU A 84 7.00 3.82 8.15
N SER A 85 7.81 3.32 9.09
CA SER A 85 8.47 4.12 10.12
C SER A 85 9.59 4.99 9.52
N GLY A 86 10.23 5.84 10.32
CA GLY A 86 11.42 6.60 9.90
C GLY A 86 12.61 5.69 9.52
N GLU A 87 12.76 4.53 10.17
CA GLU A 87 13.75 3.54 9.79
C GLU A 87 13.40 2.86 8.47
N GLY A 88 12.11 2.55 8.26
CA GLY A 88 11.63 2.00 7.01
C GLY A 88 11.84 2.95 5.83
N LEU A 89 11.55 4.24 6.00
CA LEU A 89 11.83 5.25 4.98
C LEU A 89 13.32 5.31 4.63
N ARG A 90 14.22 5.31 5.63
CA ARG A 90 15.67 5.27 5.40
C ARG A 90 16.08 4.01 4.66
N ALA A 91 15.58 2.85 5.09
CA ALA A 91 15.89 1.57 4.43
C ALA A 91 15.47 1.56 2.94
N VAL A 92 14.36 2.24 2.58
CA VAL A 92 13.95 2.39 1.18
C VAL A 92 14.97 3.22 0.39
N TYR A 93 15.41 4.37 0.92
CA TYR A 93 16.40 5.21 0.24
C TYR A 93 17.78 4.55 0.14
N ASP A 94 18.18 3.78 1.15
CA ASP A 94 19.45 3.04 1.19
C ASP A 94 19.41 1.76 0.35
N GLY A 95 18.28 1.41 -0.28
CA GLY A 95 18.09 0.18 -1.05
C GLY A 95 18.08 -1.10 -0.17
N ALA A 96 17.97 -0.95 1.15
CA ALA A 96 18.01 -2.04 2.13
C ALA A 96 16.60 -2.52 2.57
N PHE A 97 15.53 -1.94 2.03
CA PHE A 97 14.17 -2.35 2.35
C PHE A 97 13.78 -3.62 1.59
N ASP A 98 13.57 -4.71 2.33
CA ASP A 98 13.02 -5.94 1.77
C ASP A 98 11.49 -5.93 1.92
N ALA A 99 10.79 -5.83 0.80
CA ALA A 99 9.33 -5.84 0.78
C ALA A 99 8.74 -7.25 0.96
N CYS A 100 9.52 -8.32 0.72
CA CYS A 100 9.06 -9.69 0.92
C CYS A 100 9.19 -10.16 2.36
N ALA A 101 10.12 -9.55 3.14
CA ALA A 101 10.35 -9.85 4.55
C ALA A 101 10.67 -8.56 5.34
N PRO A 102 9.73 -7.59 5.42
CA PRO A 102 10.01 -6.31 6.04
C PRO A 102 10.29 -6.47 7.54
N SER A 103 11.40 -5.89 8.01
CA SER A 103 11.69 -5.85 9.44
C SER A 103 10.57 -5.13 10.20
N ALA A 104 10.23 -5.62 11.38
CA ALA A 104 9.19 -5.00 12.23
C ALA A 104 9.50 -3.53 12.56
N ARG A 105 10.78 -3.13 12.64
CA ARG A 105 11.21 -1.74 12.86
C ARG A 105 10.98 -0.82 11.65
N HIS A 106 10.82 -1.40 10.45
CA HIS A 106 10.53 -0.63 9.25
C HIS A 106 9.05 -0.25 9.12
N LEU A 107 8.17 -0.90 9.88
CA LEU A 107 6.72 -0.68 9.83
C LEU A 107 6.29 0.33 10.91
N ALA A 108 5.41 1.24 10.56
CA ALA A 108 4.76 2.13 11.51
C ALA A 108 3.61 1.39 12.21
N ARG A 109 3.77 1.07 13.49
CA ARG A 109 2.76 0.38 14.31
C ARG A 109 1.69 1.37 14.80
N PRO A 110 0.54 0.88 15.28
CA PRO A 110 -0.43 1.73 15.96
C PRO A 110 0.22 2.56 17.07
N GLY A 111 -0.02 3.86 17.04
CA GLY A 111 0.58 4.84 17.95
C GLY A 111 1.84 5.54 17.44
N GLU A 112 2.52 5.00 16.43
CA GLU A 112 3.76 5.56 15.87
C GLU A 112 3.49 6.60 14.78
N ILE A 113 4.54 7.36 14.41
CA ILE A 113 4.51 8.28 13.28
C ILE A 113 4.75 7.50 11.99
N ILE A 114 3.93 7.79 10.98
CA ILE A 114 4.06 7.28 9.62
C ILE A 114 4.96 8.25 8.84
N HIS A 115 6.03 7.73 8.24
CA HIS A 115 6.99 8.52 7.49
C HIS A 115 6.90 8.31 5.97
N ALA A 116 6.37 7.17 5.53
CA ALA A 116 6.16 6.89 4.12
C ALA A 116 5.05 5.85 3.91
N PHE A 117 4.56 5.81 2.68
CA PHE A 117 3.65 4.79 2.18
C PHE A 117 4.41 3.92 1.17
N TYR A 118 4.27 2.60 1.25
CA TYR A 118 4.83 1.65 0.29
C TYR A 118 3.71 0.79 -0.30
N GLY A 119 3.42 0.96 -1.60
CA GLY A 119 2.49 0.11 -2.34
C GLY A 119 3.09 -1.28 -2.49
N TRP A 120 2.42 -2.28 -1.92
CA TRP A 120 2.91 -3.65 -1.83
C TRP A 120 2.31 -4.57 -2.88
N GLY A 121 1.03 -4.37 -3.23
CA GLY A 121 0.36 -5.14 -4.27
C GLY A 121 -1.00 -4.57 -4.64
N VAL A 122 -1.29 -4.61 -5.94
CA VAL A 122 -2.61 -4.30 -6.51
C VAL A 122 -2.89 -5.34 -7.58
N ALA A 123 -3.95 -6.12 -7.40
CA ALA A 123 -4.36 -7.12 -8.37
C ALA A 123 -5.89 -7.30 -8.35
N ALA A 124 -6.47 -7.66 -9.49
CA ALA A 124 -7.90 -7.91 -9.60
C ALA A 124 -8.21 -8.81 -10.81
N THR A 125 -9.25 -9.64 -10.68
CA THR A 125 -9.67 -10.60 -11.72
C THR A 125 -10.62 -9.99 -12.75
N THR A 126 -11.37 -8.94 -12.38
CA THR A 126 -12.36 -8.30 -13.26
C THR A 126 -12.02 -6.82 -13.47
N LYS A 127 -12.57 -6.22 -14.53
CA LYS A 127 -12.44 -4.77 -14.77
C LYS A 127 -13.09 -3.94 -13.67
N THR A 128 -14.21 -4.42 -13.11
CA THR A 128 -14.92 -3.75 -12.02
C THR A 128 -14.08 -3.75 -10.75
N SER A 129 -13.57 -4.91 -10.34
CA SER A 129 -12.71 -5.01 -9.16
C SER A 129 -11.39 -4.27 -9.34
N ALA A 130 -10.80 -4.29 -10.55
CA ALA A 130 -9.61 -3.50 -10.86
C ALA A 130 -9.86 -1.99 -10.68
N ARG A 131 -11.01 -1.48 -11.16
CA ARG A 131 -11.38 -0.08 -10.95
C ARG A 131 -11.53 0.25 -9.47
N ARG A 132 -12.24 -0.60 -8.70
CA ARG A 132 -12.44 -0.42 -7.25
C ARG A 132 -11.12 -0.30 -6.49
N VAL A 133 -10.19 -1.25 -6.70
CA VAL A 133 -8.91 -1.24 -5.99
C VAL A 133 -8.01 -0.08 -6.42
N VAL A 134 -8.01 0.31 -7.69
CA VAL A 134 -7.22 1.45 -8.19
C VAL A 134 -7.79 2.78 -7.71
N ASP A 135 -9.11 2.97 -7.76
CA ASP A 135 -9.75 4.20 -7.27
C ASP A 135 -9.61 4.30 -5.74
N GLY A 136 -9.71 3.18 -5.01
CA GLY A 136 -9.41 3.12 -3.58
C GLY A 136 -7.95 3.49 -3.26
N ALA A 137 -6.99 2.95 -4.02
CA ALA A 137 -5.58 3.32 -3.87
C ALA A 137 -5.35 4.82 -4.10
N ARG A 138 -5.97 5.40 -5.12
CA ARG A 138 -5.92 6.84 -5.38
C ARG A 138 -6.47 7.67 -4.24
N ALA A 139 -7.64 7.27 -3.71
CA ALA A 139 -8.26 7.97 -2.60
C ALA A 139 -7.36 7.98 -1.35
N VAL A 140 -6.74 6.85 -1.01
CA VAL A 140 -5.77 6.74 0.08
C VAL A 140 -4.56 7.64 -0.17
N MET A 141 -3.98 7.58 -1.38
CA MET A 141 -2.78 8.35 -1.73
C MET A 141 -3.03 9.86 -1.81
N ALA A 142 -4.21 10.29 -2.19
CA ALA A 142 -4.59 11.70 -2.20
C ALA A 142 -5.02 12.21 -0.81
N GLY A 143 -5.64 11.34 -0.01
CA GLY A 143 -6.25 11.67 1.27
C GLY A 143 -5.39 11.32 2.47
N ALA A 144 -5.50 10.08 2.94
CA ALA A 144 -4.94 9.67 4.24
C ALA A 144 -3.40 9.78 4.32
N VAL A 145 -2.70 9.55 3.21
CA VAL A 145 -1.23 9.60 3.11
C VAL A 145 -0.73 10.64 2.10
N GLY A 146 -1.56 11.63 1.75
CA GLY A 146 -1.26 12.63 0.72
C GLY A 146 0.07 13.35 0.95
N SER A 147 0.35 13.75 2.17
CA SER A 147 1.57 14.47 2.56
C SER A 147 2.80 13.60 2.76
N LEU A 148 2.72 12.28 2.51
CA LEU A 148 3.85 11.36 2.66
C LEU A 148 4.50 11.06 1.31
N PRO A 149 5.81 10.78 1.25
CA PRO A 149 6.43 10.15 0.10
C PRO A 149 5.86 8.73 -0.08
N LYS A 150 5.64 8.36 -1.33
CA LYS A 150 5.04 7.07 -1.69
C LYS A 150 6.00 6.30 -2.58
N PHE A 151 6.14 5.01 -2.33
CA PHE A 151 7.04 4.12 -3.06
C PHE A 151 6.29 2.88 -3.52
N ALA A 152 6.75 2.27 -4.59
CA ALA A 152 6.31 0.95 -5.05
C ALA A 152 7.38 0.30 -5.91
N ARG A 153 7.37 -1.03 -5.99
CA ARG A 153 8.22 -1.78 -6.93
C ARG A 153 7.33 -2.64 -7.82
N PRO A 154 6.88 -2.13 -8.96
CA PRO A 154 6.12 -2.95 -9.90
C PRO A 154 7.00 -4.05 -10.50
N THR A 155 6.47 -5.27 -10.56
CA THR A 155 7.17 -6.46 -11.08
C THR A 155 6.62 -6.93 -12.43
N THR A 156 5.50 -6.38 -12.87
CA THR A 156 4.86 -6.71 -14.13
C THR A 156 4.74 -5.47 -15.02
N GLU A 157 4.69 -5.66 -16.34
CA GLU A 157 4.47 -4.55 -17.28
C GLU A 157 3.16 -3.80 -17.01
N ALA A 158 2.09 -4.55 -16.66
CA ALA A 158 0.82 -3.96 -16.27
C ALA A 158 0.95 -3.11 -14.99
N GLY A 159 1.73 -3.57 -14.01
CA GLY A 159 2.07 -2.84 -12.80
C GLY A 159 2.85 -1.56 -13.10
N HIS A 160 3.85 -1.62 -13.97
CA HIS A 160 4.60 -0.42 -14.41
C HIS A 160 3.69 0.62 -15.05
N ARG A 161 2.81 0.19 -15.98
CA ARG A 161 1.83 1.11 -16.60
C ARG A 161 0.87 1.69 -15.58
N LEU A 162 0.34 0.86 -14.67
CA LEU A 162 -0.55 1.32 -13.60
C LEU A 162 0.13 2.40 -12.75
N MET A 163 1.34 2.14 -12.26
CA MET A 163 2.04 3.09 -11.39
C MET A 163 2.33 4.41 -12.10
N ARG A 164 2.86 4.38 -13.32
CA ARG A 164 3.24 5.59 -14.05
C ARG A 164 2.06 6.34 -14.64
N GLU A 165 1.17 5.66 -15.38
CA GLU A 165 0.14 6.32 -16.17
C GLU A 165 -1.12 6.65 -15.34
N ARG A 166 -1.42 5.85 -14.33
CA ARG A 166 -2.65 5.98 -13.55
C ARG A 166 -2.42 6.57 -12.17
N LEU A 167 -1.31 6.25 -11.53
CA LEU A 167 -1.02 6.65 -10.15
C LEU A 167 0.04 7.75 -10.05
N GLY A 168 0.68 8.16 -11.18
CA GLY A 168 1.58 9.31 -11.22
C GLY A 168 2.94 9.08 -10.55
N PHE A 169 3.38 7.82 -10.46
CA PHE A 169 4.73 7.51 -9.99
C PHE A 169 5.77 7.76 -11.08
N VAL A 170 6.96 8.12 -10.66
CA VAL A 170 8.15 8.25 -11.52
C VAL A 170 9.28 7.37 -10.98
N ASP A 171 10.31 7.13 -11.78
CA ASP A 171 11.48 6.37 -11.31
C ASP A 171 12.17 7.13 -10.17
N LEU A 172 12.59 6.41 -9.13
CA LEU A 172 13.35 7.03 -8.05
C LEU A 172 14.75 7.38 -8.57
N PRO A 173 15.15 8.66 -8.56
CA PRO A 173 16.47 9.08 -9.03
C PRO A 173 17.60 8.35 -8.31
N GLY A 174 18.57 7.84 -9.05
CA GLY A 174 19.74 7.14 -8.51
C GLY A 174 19.47 5.70 -8.02
N SER A 175 18.29 5.13 -8.32
CA SER A 175 17.96 3.76 -7.95
C SER A 175 17.86 2.87 -9.20
N ASP A 176 18.77 1.89 -9.31
CA ASP A 176 18.71 0.85 -10.36
C ASP A 176 17.74 -0.31 -9.98
N SER A 177 17.04 -0.19 -8.88
CA SER A 177 16.24 -1.28 -8.29
C SER A 177 14.84 -1.46 -8.88
N GLY A 178 14.45 -0.67 -9.89
CA GLY A 178 13.08 -0.65 -10.42
C GLY A 178 12.06 -0.05 -9.43
N LEU A 179 12.54 0.64 -8.40
CA LEU A 179 11.70 1.35 -7.45
C LEU A 179 11.16 2.64 -8.08
N VAL A 180 9.85 2.80 -7.99
CA VAL A 180 9.16 4.04 -8.41
C VAL A 180 8.67 4.79 -7.18
N TRP A 181 8.57 6.11 -7.29
CA TRP A 181 8.12 6.95 -6.19
C TRP A 181 7.19 8.07 -6.65
N GLN A 182 6.44 8.63 -5.69
CA GLN A 182 5.64 9.83 -5.86
C GLN A 182 5.94 10.79 -4.70
N ALA A 183 6.26 12.02 -5.03
CA ALA A 183 6.48 13.07 -4.04
C ALA A 183 5.23 13.29 -3.17
N PRO A 184 5.38 13.78 -1.94
CA PRO A 184 4.26 14.29 -1.16
C PRO A 184 3.45 15.30 -1.97
N LEU A 185 2.13 15.26 -1.83
CA LEU A 185 1.31 16.36 -2.32
C LEU A 185 1.66 17.57 -1.45
N GLU A 186 2.15 18.64 -2.06
CA GLU A 186 2.30 19.90 -1.35
C GLU A 186 0.93 20.29 -0.82
N ALA A 187 0.85 20.61 0.47
CA ALA A 187 -0.36 21.21 1.02
C ALA A 187 -0.62 22.45 0.16
N ALA A 188 -1.74 22.44 -0.57
CA ALA A 188 -2.14 23.61 -1.33
C ALA A 188 -2.11 24.78 -0.33
N VAL A 189 -1.15 25.66 -0.50
CA VAL A 189 -1.07 26.89 0.28
C VAL A 189 -2.38 27.58 -0.03
N ALA A 190 -3.26 27.62 0.98
CA ALA A 190 -4.50 28.37 0.87
C ALA A 190 -4.11 29.81 0.61
N ALA A 191 -4.29 30.24 -0.64
CA ALA A 191 -4.18 31.62 -1.04
C ALA A 191 -5.40 32.41 -0.55
#